data_824cdab8d78f435fdeb65b918f716007
#
_entry.id   824cdab8d78f435fdeb65b918f716007
#
_cell.length_a   1.000
_cell.length_b   1.000
_cell.length_c   1.000
_cell.angle_alpha   90.00
_cell.angle_beta   90.00
_cell.angle_gamma   90.00
#
_symmetry.space_group_name_H-M   'P 1'
#
loop_
_entity.id
_entity.type
_entity.pdbx_description
1 polymer ?
#
loop_
_entity_poly.entity_id
_entity_poly.type
_entity_poly.pdbx_seq_one_letter_code
_entity_poly.pdbx_strand_id
1 'polypeptide(L)'
;MWGKMIIDHYDNLSFDEKEYYNKIYYGILKGKDSIRLLGLFDAKVLDKIIMVLKYEHAEIFYVDFQRMEYVITPEELIYYIHYTMPVEMRNRKKHVMENWIADSLGGMKIQASDSESDIYRKVHNYLIRNISYNYEALQNPETYPDAFTISGIFENKKAVCEGIAKAFKVLCDYAGAKNVYVVNGTALSKRLKMIYPHTWNMVKFNGQYSHIDVTWDLEPSRTSRYNRYDYFMVPDEWMQKDHDYDNSIRCDAVEQSYFYRQSCLIPGPNSLKKFLDEKLQNKISVLYFRINGENGLPDDIDSKVDNIVQEAVRKYATSDY
;
A
#
# COMPACT_ATOMS: atom_id res chain seq x y z
N MET A 1 -14.66 -18.17 -0.83
CA MET A 1 -15.37 -17.12 -0.06
C MET A 1 -14.26 -16.30 0.62
N TRP A 2 -13.87 -15.16 0.04
CA TRP A 2 -12.88 -14.26 0.63
C TRP A 2 -13.60 -13.53 1.76
N GLY A 3 -13.43 -14.00 3.00
CA GLY A 3 -13.97 -13.31 4.17
C GLY A 3 -13.37 -11.92 4.27
N LYS A 4 -14.15 -10.95 4.76
CA LYS A 4 -13.64 -9.65 5.20
C LYS A 4 -12.46 -9.92 6.12
N MET A 5 -11.25 -9.57 5.67
CA MET A 5 -10.05 -9.87 6.42
C MET A 5 -9.78 -8.70 7.34
N ILE A 6 -9.88 -8.96 8.64
CA ILE A 6 -9.40 -8.09 9.71
C ILE A 6 -7.95 -7.74 9.37
N ILE A 7 -7.53 -6.51 9.66
CA ILE A 7 -6.11 -6.13 9.62
C ILE A 7 -5.42 -6.92 10.74
N ASP A 8 -4.97 -8.13 10.40
CA ASP A 8 -4.22 -8.96 11.33
C ASP A 8 -2.84 -8.34 11.49
N HIS A 9 -2.60 -7.77 12.67
CA HIS A 9 -1.36 -7.11 13.03
C HIS A 9 -0.77 -7.77 14.27
N TYR A 10 0.56 -7.75 14.39
CA TYR A 10 1.27 -8.29 15.55
C TYR A 10 0.72 -7.80 16.89
N ASP A 11 0.32 -6.52 16.99
CA ASP A 11 -0.22 -5.96 18.23
C ASP A 11 -1.55 -6.59 18.64
N ASN A 12 -2.33 -7.11 17.71
CA ASN A 12 -3.62 -7.78 17.95
C ASN A 12 -3.48 -9.25 18.38
N LEU A 13 -2.25 -9.77 18.40
CA LEU A 13 -1.97 -11.10 18.91
C LEU A 13 -1.98 -11.09 20.44
N SER A 14 -2.54 -12.15 21.05
CA SER A 14 -2.42 -12.40 22.48
C SER A 14 -0.96 -12.67 22.89
N PHE A 15 -0.69 -12.74 24.18
CA PHE A 15 0.65 -13.04 24.68
C PHE A 15 1.18 -14.39 24.14
N ASP A 16 0.36 -15.44 24.23
CA ASP A 16 0.74 -16.79 23.73
C ASP A 16 0.88 -16.81 22.22
N GLU A 17 -0.01 -16.13 21.47
CA GLU A 17 0.09 -16.01 20.01
C GLU A 17 1.38 -15.29 19.59
N LYS A 18 1.82 -14.26 20.33
CA LYS A 18 3.11 -13.59 20.10
C LYS A 18 4.30 -14.52 20.33
N GLU A 19 4.22 -15.41 21.31
CA GLU A 19 5.27 -16.40 21.55
C GLU A 19 5.37 -17.37 20.37
N TYR A 20 4.23 -17.91 19.88
CA TYR A 20 4.20 -18.77 18.71
C TYR A 20 4.67 -18.07 17.45
N TYR A 21 4.21 -16.84 17.22
CA TYR A 21 4.67 -15.99 16.13
C TYR A 21 6.19 -15.85 16.11
N ASN A 22 6.79 -15.47 17.22
CA ASN A 22 8.23 -15.32 17.34
C ASN A 22 8.98 -16.65 17.09
N LYS A 23 8.48 -17.78 17.61
CA LYS A 23 9.06 -19.10 17.37
C LYS A 23 9.06 -19.44 15.87
N ILE A 24 7.96 -19.19 15.18
CA ILE A 24 7.85 -19.44 13.73
C ILE A 24 8.77 -18.51 12.96
N TYR A 25 8.70 -17.19 13.21
CA TYR A 25 9.53 -16.20 12.53
C TYR A 25 11.03 -16.48 12.64
N TYR A 26 11.52 -16.66 13.88
CA TYR A 26 12.93 -17.01 14.07
C TYR A 26 13.30 -18.39 13.52
N GLY A 27 12.37 -19.33 13.48
CA GLY A 27 12.57 -20.61 12.81
C GLY A 27 12.77 -20.46 11.31
N ILE A 28 11.93 -19.62 10.66
CA ILE A 28 12.06 -19.27 9.22
C ILE A 28 13.43 -18.61 8.96
N LEU A 29 13.82 -17.62 9.77
CA LEU A 29 15.10 -16.94 9.61
C LEU A 29 16.30 -17.89 9.75
N LYS A 30 16.20 -18.91 10.60
CA LYS A 30 17.21 -19.96 10.79
C LYS A 30 17.14 -21.08 9.74
N GLY A 31 16.20 -21.02 8.81
CA GLY A 31 16.02 -22.02 7.76
C GLY A 31 15.54 -23.38 8.26
N LYS A 32 14.77 -23.43 9.36
CA LYS A 32 14.20 -24.68 9.88
C LYS A 32 13.08 -25.18 8.97
N ASP A 33 12.97 -26.50 8.81
CA ASP A 33 11.91 -27.14 8.04
C ASP A 33 10.64 -27.38 8.86
N SER A 34 10.72 -27.31 10.20
CA SER A 34 9.56 -27.43 11.08
C SER A 34 9.75 -26.72 12.42
N ILE A 35 8.62 -26.35 13.04
CA ILE A 35 8.56 -25.68 14.35
C ILE A 35 7.56 -26.42 15.23
N ARG A 36 7.96 -26.70 16.47
CA ARG A 36 7.12 -27.27 17.52
C ARG A 36 6.53 -26.17 18.38
N LEU A 37 5.21 -26.15 18.50
CA LEU A 37 4.43 -25.17 19.24
C LEU A 37 3.71 -25.89 20.39
N LEU A 38 4.34 -25.93 21.55
CA LEU A 38 3.79 -26.59 22.75
C LEU A 38 2.53 -25.85 23.22
N GLY A 39 1.48 -26.60 23.54
CA GLY A 39 0.22 -26.04 24.02
C GLY A 39 -0.67 -25.41 22.94
N LEU A 40 -0.27 -25.38 21.68
CA LEU A 40 -1.12 -24.94 20.58
C LEU A 40 -1.87 -26.14 19.97
N PHE A 41 -3.19 -26.11 20.07
CA PHE A 41 -4.07 -27.20 19.61
C PHE A 41 -5.16 -26.71 18.65
N ASP A 42 -5.18 -25.42 18.32
CA ASP A 42 -6.16 -24.81 17.41
C ASP A 42 -5.48 -24.32 16.12
N ALA A 43 -5.79 -24.98 15.02
CA ALA A 43 -5.29 -24.62 13.70
C ALA A 43 -5.66 -23.19 13.28
N LYS A 44 -6.80 -22.65 13.74
CA LYS A 44 -7.21 -21.26 13.44
C LYS A 44 -6.25 -20.23 14.04
N VAL A 45 -5.66 -20.55 15.20
CA VAL A 45 -4.62 -19.70 15.81
C VAL A 45 -3.37 -19.71 14.96
N LEU A 46 -2.97 -20.90 14.44
CA LEU A 46 -1.86 -21.00 13.51
C LEU A 46 -2.13 -20.21 12.22
N ASP A 47 -3.32 -20.37 11.61
CA ASP A 47 -3.72 -19.62 10.41
C ASP A 47 -3.61 -18.11 10.61
N LYS A 48 -4.13 -17.59 11.74
CA LYS A 48 -4.01 -16.18 12.11
C LYS A 48 -2.55 -15.74 12.21
N ILE A 49 -1.71 -16.49 12.91
CA ILE A 49 -0.29 -16.17 13.08
C ILE A 49 0.43 -16.14 11.73
N ILE A 50 0.18 -17.11 10.85
CA ILE A 50 0.79 -17.18 9.53
C ILE A 50 0.36 -16.00 8.65
N MET A 51 -0.91 -15.58 8.73
CA MET A 51 -1.38 -14.40 8.02
C MET A 51 -0.67 -13.12 8.51
N VAL A 52 -0.52 -12.96 9.82
CA VAL A 52 0.25 -11.84 10.38
C VAL A 52 1.69 -11.87 9.88
N LEU A 53 2.36 -13.03 9.95
CA LEU A 53 3.74 -13.18 9.45
C LEU A 53 3.87 -12.81 7.96
N LYS A 54 2.95 -13.27 7.14
CA LYS A 54 2.94 -13.02 5.69
C LYS A 54 2.91 -11.52 5.35
N TYR A 55 2.17 -10.73 6.12
CA TYR A 55 1.97 -9.30 5.83
C TYR A 55 2.88 -8.38 6.64
N GLU A 56 3.34 -8.82 7.82
CA GLU A 56 4.33 -8.07 8.59
C GLU A 56 5.75 -8.20 8.04
N HIS A 57 6.10 -9.37 7.51
CA HIS A 57 7.46 -9.73 7.10
C HIS A 57 7.55 -10.04 5.61
N ALA A 58 7.39 -9.02 4.78
CA ALA A 58 7.52 -9.20 3.33
C ALA A 58 8.93 -9.62 2.89
N GLU A 59 9.95 -9.41 3.75
CA GLU A 59 11.34 -9.84 3.53
C GLU A 59 11.53 -11.36 3.59
N ILE A 60 10.55 -12.12 4.12
CA ILE A 60 10.55 -13.57 4.07
C ILE A 60 9.80 -14.11 2.83
N PHE A 61 9.92 -13.43 1.69
CA PHE A 61 9.27 -13.70 0.40
C PHE A 61 9.49 -15.12 -0.15
N TYR A 62 10.44 -15.84 0.39
CA TYR A 62 10.83 -17.18 0.00
C TYR A 62 10.09 -18.29 0.75
N VAL A 63 9.12 -17.95 1.61
CA VAL A 63 8.23 -18.91 2.29
C VAL A 63 6.96 -19.09 1.48
N ASP A 64 6.55 -20.35 1.27
CA ASP A 64 5.27 -20.67 0.65
C ASP A 64 4.16 -20.65 1.71
N PHE A 65 3.57 -19.48 1.92
CA PHE A 65 2.45 -19.31 2.83
C PHE A 65 1.11 -19.87 2.34
N GLN A 66 1.04 -20.38 1.11
CA GLN A 66 -0.16 -21.06 0.60
C GLN A 66 -0.17 -22.55 0.98
N ARG A 67 1.00 -23.12 1.23
CA ARG A 67 1.14 -24.51 1.64
C ARG A 67 1.18 -24.62 3.15
N MET A 68 0.00 -24.77 3.75
CA MET A 68 -0.16 -25.01 5.19
C MET A 68 -0.12 -26.49 5.47
N GLU A 69 0.95 -26.96 6.15
CA GLU A 69 1.09 -28.34 6.57
C GLU A 69 1.46 -28.40 8.06
N TYR A 70 0.66 -29.09 8.84
CA TYR A 70 0.87 -29.25 10.29
C TYR A 70 0.32 -30.58 10.79
N VAL A 71 0.83 -31.00 11.95
CA VAL A 71 0.33 -32.16 12.70
C VAL A 71 0.01 -31.70 14.12
N ILE A 72 -1.17 -32.09 14.63
CA ILE A 72 -1.58 -31.84 16.01
C ILE A 72 -1.46 -33.15 16.78
N THR A 73 -0.77 -33.10 17.92
CA THR A 73 -0.67 -34.16 18.91
C THR A 73 -1.30 -33.71 20.24
N PRO A 74 -1.45 -34.58 21.25
CA PRO A 74 -1.93 -34.18 22.58
C PRO A 74 -1.05 -33.14 23.29
N GLU A 75 0.22 -32.99 22.92
CA GLU A 75 1.19 -32.13 23.60
C GLU A 75 1.54 -30.88 22.80
N GLU A 76 1.45 -30.95 21.46
CA GLU A 76 1.97 -29.88 20.60
C GLU A 76 1.33 -29.84 19.21
N LEU A 77 1.47 -28.70 18.53
CA LEU A 77 1.30 -28.58 17.09
C LEU A 77 2.70 -28.48 16.44
N ILE A 78 2.94 -29.31 15.41
CA ILE A 78 4.16 -29.25 14.60
C ILE A 78 3.79 -28.61 13.27
N TYR A 79 4.30 -27.40 13.00
CA TYR A 79 4.14 -26.71 11.73
C TYR A 79 5.34 -26.97 10.83
N TYR A 80 5.09 -27.40 9.58
CA TYR A 80 6.12 -27.60 8.55
C TYR A 80 6.23 -26.38 7.66
N ILE A 81 7.45 -25.84 7.54
CA ILE A 81 7.74 -24.65 6.75
C ILE A 81 8.13 -25.07 5.33
N HIS A 82 7.39 -24.62 4.36
CA HIS A 82 7.70 -24.84 2.95
C HIS A 82 8.38 -23.62 2.35
N TYR A 83 9.47 -23.85 1.65
CA TYR A 83 10.25 -22.82 0.99
C TYR A 83 10.10 -22.91 -0.51
N THR A 84 9.90 -21.79 -1.19
CA THR A 84 9.70 -21.70 -2.64
C THR A 84 10.98 -21.95 -3.44
N MET A 85 12.15 -21.96 -2.76
CA MET A 85 13.45 -22.08 -3.41
C MET A 85 14.52 -22.67 -2.48
N PRO A 86 15.61 -23.28 -3.03
CA PRO A 86 16.75 -23.78 -2.26
C PRO A 86 17.46 -22.69 -1.45
N VAL A 87 18.19 -23.09 -0.39
CA VAL A 87 18.85 -22.19 0.55
C VAL A 87 19.88 -21.25 -0.12
N GLU A 88 20.61 -21.72 -1.10
CA GLU A 88 21.61 -20.93 -1.84
C GLU A 88 20.93 -19.79 -2.63
N MET A 89 19.80 -20.09 -3.26
CA MET A 89 19.01 -19.10 -3.98
C MET A 89 18.36 -18.10 -3.02
N ARG A 90 17.85 -18.55 -1.88
CA ARG A 90 17.31 -17.66 -0.82
C ARG A 90 18.36 -16.65 -0.37
N ASN A 91 19.57 -17.11 -0.05
CA ASN A 91 20.66 -16.25 0.42
C ASN A 91 21.06 -15.23 -0.65
N ARG A 92 21.16 -15.66 -1.92
CA ARG A 92 21.47 -14.76 -3.03
C ARG A 92 20.37 -13.69 -3.22
N LYS A 93 19.08 -14.09 -3.25
CA LYS A 93 17.97 -13.15 -3.42
C LYS A 93 17.82 -12.19 -2.22
N LYS A 94 18.09 -12.65 -0.99
CA LYS A 94 18.16 -11.78 0.19
C LYS A 94 19.19 -10.68 0.01
N HIS A 95 20.40 -11.03 -0.42
CA HIS A 95 21.44 -10.03 -0.66
C HIS A 95 21.06 -9.02 -1.77
N VAL A 96 20.41 -9.51 -2.85
CA VAL A 96 19.87 -8.61 -3.90
C VAL A 96 18.81 -7.67 -3.32
N MET A 97 17.92 -8.17 -2.47
CA MET A 97 16.90 -7.38 -1.80
C MET A 97 17.52 -6.31 -0.88
N GLU A 98 18.53 -6.67 -0.07
CA GLU A 98 19.22 -5.77 0.84
C GLU A 98 19.90 -4.62 0.06
N ASN A 99 20.57 -4.94 -1.05
CA ASN A 99 21.15 -3.94 -1.94
C ASN A 99 20.08 -3.03 -2.56
N TRP A 100 18.98 -3.60 -3.04
CA TRP A 100 17.86 -2.82 -3.57
C TRP A 100 17.28 -1.86 -2.52
N ILE A 101 17.11 -2.31 -1.27
CA ILE A 101 16.63 -1.45 -0.17
C ILE A 101 17.62 -0.30 0.06
N ALA A 102 18.93 -0.60 0.19
CA ALA A 102 19.96 0.40 0.42
C ALA A 102 20.02 1.45 -0.71
N ASP A 103 20.00 1.00 -1.96
CA ASP A 103 19.99 1.87 -3.15
C ASP A 103 18.73 2.73 -3.23
N SER A 104 17.57 2.14 -2.89
CA SER A 104 16.31 2.85 -2.88
C SER A 104 16.29 3.95 -1.82
N LEU A 105 16.71 3.65 -0.60
CA LEU A 105 16.80 4.63 0.50
C LEU A 105 17.78 5.75 0.16
N GLY A 106 18.94 5.41 -0.41
CA GLY A 106 19.92 6.39 -0.90
C GLY A 106 19.34 7.30 -1.98
N GLY A 107 18.62 6.74 -2.96
CA GLY A 107 17.96 7.49 -4.04
C GLY A 107 16.85 8.40 -3.55
N MET A 108 16.11 8.01 -2.51
CA MET A 108 15.06 8.82 -1.88
C MET A 108 15.59 9.96 -1.01
N LYS A 109 16.87 9.96 -0.66
CA LYS A 109 17.50 10.97 0.20
C LYS A 109 16.73 11.14 1.53
N ILE A 110 16.45 10.03 2.20
CA ILE A 110 15.82 10.05 3.53
C ILE A 110 16.73 10.79 4.50
N GLN A 111 16.17 11.73 5.27
CA GLN A 111 16.89 12.55 6.24
C GLN A 111 16.45 12.17 7.66
N ALA A 112 17.33 12.32 8.64
CA ALA A 112 16.98 12.10 10.05
C ALA A 112 15.88 13.06 10.57
N SER A 113 15.66 14.19 9.88
CA SER A 113 14.62 15.17 10.18
C SER A 113 13.28 14.89 9.49
N ASP A 114 13.21 13.89 8.60
CA ASP A 114 11.95 13.55 7.93
C ASP A 114 10.94 13.03 8.95
N SER A 115 9.72 13.54 8.89
CA SER A 115 8.59 12.94 9.60
C SER A 115 8.20 11.61 8.95
N GLU A 116 7.46 10.74 9.66
CA GLU A 116 6.93 9.51 9.05
C GLU A 116 6.12 9.82 7.77
N SER A 117 5.33 10.90 7.77
CA SER A 117 4.56 11.27 6.55
C SER A 117 5.44 11.75 5.41
N ASP A 118 6.63 12.32 5.67
CA ASP A 118 7.60 12.63 4.62
C ASP A 118 8.22 11.37 4.05
N ILE A 119 8.53 10.39 4.92
CA ILE A 119 9.01 9.07 4.52
C ILE A 119 7.96 8.37 3.65
N TYR A 120 6.69 8.30 4.09
CA TYR A 120 5.60 7.73 3.29
C TYR A 120 5.53 8.35 1.90
N ARG A 121 5.61 9.69 1.81
CA ARG A 121 5.57 10.41 0.54
C ARG A 121 6.80 10.14 -0.33
N LYS A 122 7.99 10.07 0.24
CA LYS A 122 9.22 9.74 -0.49
C LYS A 122 9.19 8.32 -1.04
N VAL A 123 8.74 7.35 -0.25
CA VAL A 123 8.58 5.94 -0.67
C VAL A 123 7.51 5.80 -1.74
N HIS A 124 6.34 6.42 -1.55
CA HIS A 124 5.27 6.47 -2.55
C HIS A 124 5.81 7.01 -3.88
N ASN A 125 6.45 8.18 -3.87
CA ASN A 125 7.01 8.82 -5.04
C ASN A 125 8.10 7.99 -5.72
N TYR A 126 8.92 7.30 -4.94
CA TYR A 126 9.93 6.40 -5.46
C TYR A 126 9.31 5.24 -6.21
N LEU A 127 8.33 4.57 -5.61
CA LEU A 127 7.68 3.42 -6.22
C LEU A 127 6.96 3.80 -7.52
N ILE A 128 6.08 4.83 -7.51
CA ILE A 128 5.34 5.22 -8.71
C ILE A 128 6.22 5.65 -9.89
N ARG A 129 7.47 6.05 -9.63
CA ARG A 129 8.44 6.45 -10.68
C ARG A 129 9.30 5.30 -11.19
N ASN A 130 9.55 4.29 -10.35
CA ASN A 130 10.58 3.28 -10.64
C ASN A 130 10.02 1.89 -10.94
N ILE A 131 8.71 1.65 -10.72
CA ILE A 131 8.10 0.36 -10.95
C ILE A 131 6.96 0.43 -11.97
N SER A 132 6.49 -0.72 -12.40
CA SER A 132 5.30 -0.87 -13.25
C SER A 132 4.39 -1.98 -12.75
N TYR A 133 3.10 -1.91 -13.10
CA TYR A 133 2.15 -2.95 -12.77
C TYR A 133 2.31 -4.17 -13.68
N ASN A 134 2.24 -5.37 -13.12
CA ASN A 134 2.37 -6.62 -13.87
C ASN A 134 0.99 -7.20 -14.25
N TYR A 135 0.43 -6.72 -15.38
CA TYR A 135 -0.85 -7.22 -15.87
C TYR A 135 -0.80 -8.68 -16.36
N GLU A 136 0.36 -9.15 -16.80
CA GLU A 136 0.55 -10.54 -17.26
C GLU A 136 0.44 -11.53 -16.10
N ALA A 137 0.92 -11.13 -14.91
CA ALA A 137 0.84 -11.94 -13.70
C ALA A 137 -0.61 -12.19 -13.24
N LEU A 138 -1.54 -11.27 -13.52
CA LEU A 138 -2.96 -11.49 -13.22
C LEU A 138 -3.59 -12.58 -14.09
N GLN A 139 -3.11 -12.74 -15.32
CA GLN A 139 -3.61 -13.74 -16.25
C GLN A 139 -2.91 -15.10 -16.03
N ASN A 140 -1.65 -15.08 -15.62
CA ASN A 140 -0.81 -16.26 -15.46
C ASN A 140 -0.04 -16.23 -14.12
N PRO A 141 -0.73 -16.29 -12.96
CA PRO A 141 -0.08 -16.14 -11.66
C PRO A 141 0.97 -17.22 -11.38
N GLU A 142 0.78 -18.43 -11.88
CA GLU A 142 1.72 -19.54 -11.71
C GLU A 142 3.05 -19.30 -12.47
N THR A 143 3.01 -18.54 -13.57
CA THR A 143 4.21 -18.19 -14.35
C THR A 143 4.99 -17.05 -13.71
N TYR A 144 4.30 -16.18 -12.96
CA TYR A 144 4.89 -14.98 -12.36
C TYR A 144 4.67 -14.93 -10.83
N PRO A 145 5.02 -15.97 -10.06
CA PRO A 145 4.76 -15.99 -8.61
C PRO A 145 5.49 -14.85 -7.87
N ASP A 146 6.65 -14.43 -8.36
CA ASP A 146 7.44 -13.32 -7.79
C ASP A 146 6.68 -11.98 -7.83
N ALA A 147 5.74 -11.80 -8.77
CA ALA A 147 4.95 -10.58 -8.87
C ALA A 147 4.02 -10.33 -7.67
N PHE A 148 3.70 -11.36 -6.90
CA PHE A 148 2.87 -11.29 -5.68
C PHE A 148 3.70 -11.09 -4.40
N THR A 149 4.99 -10.98 -4.55
CA THR A 149 5.97 -10.73 -3.47
C THR A 149 6.82 -9.51 -3.78
N ILE A 150 7.66 -9.12 -2.84
CA ILE A 150 8.62 -8.02 -3.08
C ILE A 150 9.69 -8.38 -4.10
N SER A 151 9.90 -9.69 -4.41
CA SER A 151 10.90 -10.09 -5.40
C SER A 151 10.57 -9.60 -6.81
N GLY A 152 9.29 -9.48 -7.16
CA GLY A 152 8.90 -8.82 -8.41
C GLY A 152 9.40 -7.38 -8.53
N ILE A 153 9.51 -6.66 -7.42
CA ILE A 153 10.00 -5.28 -7.40
C ILE A 153 11.52 -5.23 -7.49
N PHE A 154 12.25 -5.91 -6.60
CA PHE A 154 13.71 -5.77 -6.55
C PHE A 154 14.42 -6.50 -7.72
N GLU A 155 13.83 -7.52 -8.31
CA GLU A 155 14.38 -8.23 -9.47
C GLU A 155 13.92 -7.64 -10.80
N ASN A 156 12.63 -7.32 -10.92
CA ASN A 156 12.01 -7.00 -12.22
C ASN A 156 11.42 -5.60 -12.32
N LYS A 157 11.38 -4.83 -11.22
CA LYS A 157 10.69 -3.52 -11.11
C LYS A 157 9.22 -3.61 -11.55
N LYS A 158 8.59 -4.77 -11.37
CA LYS A 158 7.25 -5.07 -11.87
C LYS A 158 6.54 -6.04 -10.93
N ALA A 159 5.38 -5.65 -10.38
CA ALA A 159 4.58 -6.48 -9.49
C ALA A 159 3.08 -6.18 -9.62
N VAL A 160 2.25 -7.00 -9.00
CA VAL A 160 0.83 -6.71 -8.77
C VAL A 160 0.64 -5.96 -7.45
N CYS A 161 -0.59 -5.59 -7.12
CA CYS A 161 -0.93 -4.80 -5.93
C CYS A 161 -0.31 -5.35 -4.62
N GLU A 162 -0.36 -6.67 -4.39
CA GLU A 162 0.21 -7.29 -3.19
C GLU A 162 1.73 -7.07 -3.10
N GLY A 163 2.47 -7.29 -4.19
CA GLY A 163 3.92 -7.06 -4.22
C GLY A 163 4.29 -5.59 -4.05
N ILE A 164 3.48 -4.66 -4.61
CA ILE A 164 3.66 -3.21 -4.47
C ILE A 164 3.40 -2.76 -3.03
N ALA A 165 2.30 -3.21 -2.41
CA ALA A 165 1.97 -2.88 -1.02
C ALA A 165 3.03 -3.39 -0.04
N LYS A 166 3.55 -4.60 -0.25
CA LYS A 166 4.65 -5.17 0.53
C LYS A 166 5.95 -4.38 0.36
N ALA A 167 6.28 -3.94 -0.86
CA ALA A 167 7.46 -3.14 -1.12
C ALA A 167 7.36 -1.75 -0.46
N PHE A 168 6.18 -1.13 -0.45
CA PHE A 168 5.93 0.11 0.27
C PHE A 168 6.21 -0.06 1.77
N LYS A 169 5.63 -1.11 2.39
CA LYS A 169 5.86 -1.41 3.81
C LYS A 169 7.35 -1.61 4.11
N VAL A 170 8.03 -2.48 3.39
CA VAL A 170 9.44 -2.78 3.63
C VAL A 170 10.32 -1.52 3.53
N LEU A 171 10.13 -0.71 2.50
CA LEU A 171 10.92 0.52 2.36
C LEU A 171 10.64 1.53 3.48
N CYS A 172 9.38 1.66 3.92
CA CYS A 172 9.02 2.50 5.06
C CYS A 172 9.65 1.98 6.36
N ASP A 173 9.56 0.68 6.63
CA ASP A 173 10.12 0.05 7.83
C ASP A 173 11.63 0.27 7.93
N TYR A 174 12.37 0.06 6.83
CA TYR A 174 13.81 0.30 6.77
C TYR A 174 14.19 1.80 6.81
N ALA A 175 13.28 2.68 6.37
CA ALA A 175 13.43 4.13 6.52
C ALA A 175 13.11 4.65 7.94
N GLY A 176 12.61 3.78 8.85
CA GLY A 176 12.26 4.13 10.23
C GLY A 176 10.79 4.47 10.48
N ALA A 177 9.94 4.44 9.46
CA ALA A 177 8.48 4.66 9.57
C ALA A 177 7.74 3.31 9.66
N LYS A 178 7.62 2.77 10.88
CA LYS A 178 7.17 1.38 11.12
C LYS A 178 5.65 1.19 11.25
N ASN A 179 4.87 2.27 11.23
CA ASN A 179 3.42 2.21 11.38
C ASN A 179 2.71 2.01 10.02
N VAL A 180 3.12 1.00 9.28
CA VAL A 180 2.59 0.64 7.95
C VAL A 180 2.01 -0.77 7.98
N TYR A 181 0.76 -0.90 7.56
CA TYR A 181 -0.01 -2.13 7.54
C TYR A 181 -0.38 -2.49 6.12
N VAL A 182 -0.42 -3.78 5.80
CA VAL A 182 -0.93 -4.27 4.52
C VAL A 182 -2.41 -4.60 4.70
N VAL A 183 -3.24 -4.05 3.84
CA VAL A 183 -4.70 -4.24 3.84
C VAL A 183 -5.11 -5.06 2.63
N ASN A 184 -5.98 -6.04 2.86
CA ASN A 184 -6.60 -6.83 1.81
C ASN A 184 -8.10 -6.57 1.78
N GLY A 185 -8.62 -6.42 0.58
CA GLY A 185 -10.03 -6.20 0.34
C GLY A 185 -10.38 -6.42 -1.11
N THR A 186 -11.36 -5.68 -1.59
CA THR A 186 -11.73 -5.65 -3.00
C THR A 186 -11.76 -4.22 -3.52
N ALA A 187 -11.58 -4.06 -4.84
CA ALA A 187 -11.68 -2.77 -5.49
C ALA A 187 -12.58 -2.86 -6.73
N LEU A 188 -13.30 -1.76 -7.01
CA LEU A 188 -14.19 -1.63 -8.17
C LEU A 188 -13.46 -0.90 -9.30
N SER A 189 -13.06 -1.63 -10.31
CA SER A 189 -12.58 -1.00 -11.54
C SER A 189 -13.74 -0.38 -12.31
N LYS A 190 -13.82 0.95 -12.31
CA LYS A 190 -14.80 1.69 -13.13
C LYS A 190 -14.62 1.41 -14.62
N ARG A 191 -13.37 1.20 -15.07
CA ARG A 191 -13.05 0.88 -16.47
C ARG A 191 -13.54 -0.51 -16.88
N LEU A 192 -13.31 -1.53 -16.04
CA LEU A 192 -13.68 -2.92 -16.31
C LEU A 192 -15.09 -3.26 -15.81
N LYS A 193 -15.71 -2.38 -15.02
CA LYS A 193 -17.01 -2.57 -14.36
C LYS A 193 -17.06 -3.88 -13.57
N MET A 194 -15.96 -4.23 -12.91
CA MET A 194 -15.86 -5.46 -12.12
C MET A 194 -15.16 -5.21 -10.79
N ILE A 195 -15.55 -5.99 -9.80
CA ILE A 195 -14.92 -6.06 -8.48
C ILE A 195 -13.87 -7.16 -8.52
N TYR A 196 -12.69 -6.88 -7.97
CA TYR A 196 -11.58 -7.84 -7.91
C TYR A 196 -10.83 -7.74 -6.57
N PRO A 197 -10.17 -8.82 -6.12
CA PRO A 197 -9.30 -8.77 -4.94
C PRO A 197 -8.21 -7.71 -5.11
N HIS A 198 -8.00 -6.92 -4.07
CA HIS A 198 -7.01 -5.84 -4.10
C HIS A 198 -6.26 -5.73 -2.77
N THR A 199 -5.03 -5.25 -2.83
CA THR A 199 -4.13 -5.09 -1.68
C THR A 199 -3.48 -3.72 -1.74
N TRP A 200 -3.51 -3.00 -0.60
CA TRP A 200 -2.90 -1.67 -0.44
C TRP A 200 -2.34 -1.50 0.98
N ASN A 201 -2.05 -0.29 1.38
CA ASN A 201 -1.53 -0.02 2.71
C ASN A 201 -2.46 0.88 3.53
N MET A 202 -2.40 0.72 4.83
CA MET A 202 -2.85 1.68 5.82
C MET A 202 -1.64 2.14 6.62
N VAL A 203 -1.60 3.40 7.00
CA VAL A 203 -0.54 3.98 7.83
C VAL A 203 -1.14 4.63 9.07
N LYS A 204 -0.37 4.63 10.18
CA LYS A 204 -0.73 5.38 11.37
C LYS A 204 0.24 6.55 11.52
N PHE A 205 -0.29 7.76 11.57
CA PHE A 205 0.48 8.98 11.73
C PHE A 205 -0.20 9.91 12.73
N ASN A 206 0.53 10.41 13.72
CA ASN A 206 -0.03 11.24 14.79
C ASN A 206 -1.24 10.61 15.52
N GLY A 207 -1.23 9.29 15.69
CA GLY A 207 -2.31 8.56 16.35
C GLY A 207 -3.53 8.24 15.47
N GLN A 208 -3.60 8.75 14.27
CA GLN A 208 -4.72 8.55 13.32
C GLN A 208 -4.30 7.66 12.16
N TYR A 209 -5.27 6.93 11.59
CA TYR A 209 -5.03 6.04 10.45
C TYR A 209 -5.47 6.69 9.14
N SER A 210 -4.78 6.34 8.05
CA SER A 210 -5.08 6.78 6.68
C SER A 210 -4.70 5.69 5.69
N HIS A 211 -5.37 5.63 4.54
CA HIS A 211 -5.04 4.69 3.46
C HIS A 211 -4.00 5.27 2.50
N ILE A 212 -3.14 4.38 1.98
CA ILE A 212 -2.24 4.68 0.87
C ILE A 212 -2.33 3.54 -0.15
N ASP A 213 -2.72 3.85 -1.38
CA ASP A 213 -2.70 2.90 -2.49
C ASP A 213 -1.77 3.35 -3.60
N VAL A 214 -0.53 2.88 -3.52
CA VAL A 214 0.51 3.15 -4.53
C VAL A 214 0.11 2.60 -5.89
N THR A 215 -0.61 1.47 -5.93
CA THR A 215 -1.03 0.82 -7.18
C THR A 215 -1.97 1.71 -7.99
N TRP A 216 -2.94 2.32 -7.33
CA TRP A 216 -3.94 3.16 -8.00
C TRP A 216 -3.39 4.56 -8.36
N ASP A 217 -2.36 5.03 -7.67
CA ASP A 217 -1.64 6.25 -8.03
C ASP A 217 -0.57 6.03 -9.12
N LEU A 218 -0.14 4.78 -9.36
CA LEU A 218 0.95 4.43 -10.28
C LEU A 218 0.62 4.76 -11.75
N GLU A 219 -0.46 4.21 -12.30
CA GLU A 219 -0.81 4.39 -13.71
C GLU A 219 -1.21 5.84 -14.07
N PRO A 220 -2.04 6.54 -13.26
CA PRO A 220 -2.30 7.96 -13.48
C PRO A 220 -1.05 8.83 -13.42
N SER A 221 -0.10 8.51 -12.52
CA SER A 221 1.18 9.23 -12.42
C SER A 221 2.03 9.07 -13.67
N ARG A 222 2.11 7.84 -14.21
CA ARG A 222 2.87 7.54 -15.43
C ARG A 222 2.25 8.22 -16.66
N THR A 223 0.93 8.19 -16.79
CA THR A 223 0.21 8.78 -17.92
C THR A 223 0.30 10.31 -17.91
N SER A 224 0.13 10.94 -16.75
CA SER A 224 0.17 12.39 -16.60
C SER A 224 1.58 12.97 -16.55
N ARG A 225 2.61 12.14 -16.33
CA ARG A 225 3.99 12.52 -16.05
C ARG A 225 4.19 13.32 -14.74
N TYR A 226 3.16 13.37 -13.88
CA TYR A 226 3.20 13.99 -12.57
C TYR A 226 2.83 12.97 -11.51
N ASN A 227 3.40 13.11 -10.31
CA ASN A 227 3.00 12.26 -9.19
C ASN A 227 1.54 12.53 -8.84
N ARG A 228 0.74 11.49 -8.81
CA ARG A 228 -0.64 11.52 -8.34
C ARG A 228 -0.65 11.13 -6.87
N TYR A 229 -1.65 11.64 -6.16
CA TYR A 229 -1.86 11.43 -4.73
C TYR A 229 -3.35 11.24 -4.43
N ASP A 230 -4.08 10.68 -5.40
CA ASP A 230 -5.53 10.46 -5.28
C ASP A 230 -5.84 9.48 -4.13
N TYR A 231 -4.89 8.58 -3.86
CA TYR A 231 -4.97 7.56 -2.82
C TYR A 231 -3.81 7.65 -1.81
N PHE A 232 -3.25 8.82 -1.58
CA PHE A 232 -2.16 9.04 -0.62
C PHE A 232 -2.66 9.68 0.67
N MET A 233 -2.61 8.94 1.77
CA MET A 233 -3.08 9.32 3.11
C MET A 233 -4.54 9.80 3.09
N VAL A 234 -5.41 9.01 2.48
CA VAL A 234 -6.84 9.34 2.33
C VAL A 234 -7.70 8.69 3.42
N PRO A 235 -8.83 9.35 3.79
CA PRO A 235 -9.77 8.79 4.76
C PRO A 235 -10.68 7.73 4.15
N ASP A 236 -11.38 6.97 5.03
CA ASP A 236 -12.40 5.99 4.66
C ASP A 236 -13.44 6.55 3.67
N GLU A 237 -13.94 7.76 3.92
CA GLU A 237 -14.94 8.42 3.06
C GLU A 237 -14.51 8.49 1.59
N TRP A 238 -13.22 8.64 1.33
CA TRP A 238 -12.70 8.69 -0.04
C TRP A 238 -12.36 7.30 -0.58
N MET A 239 -11.79 6.44 0.28
CA MET A 239 -11.37 5.09 -0.10
C MET A 239 -12.57 4.20 -0.42
N GLN A 240 -13.64 4.25 0.36
CA GLN A 240 -14.85 3.44 0.20
C GLN A 240 -15.69 3.76 -1.05
N LYS A 241 -15.32 4.80 -1.82
CA LYS A 241 -15.97 5.07 -3.12
C LYS A 241 -15.73 3.97 -4.15
N ASP A 242 -14.66 3.23 -3.99
CA ASP A 242 -14.22 2.19 -4.93
C ASP A 242 -13.46 1.02 -4.28
N HIS A 243 -13.24 1.05 -2.97
CA HIS A 243 -12.64 -0.04 -2.20
C HIS A 243 -13.61 -0.54 -1.12
N ASP A 244 -13.67 -1.87 -0.93
CA ASP A 244 -14.42 -2.52 0.15
C ASP A 244 -13.47 -3.39 0.99
N TYR A 245 -13.49 -3.18 2.32
CA TYR A 245 -12.59 -3.80 3.29
C TYR A 245 -13.22 -3.84 4.67
N ASP A 246 -12.59 -4.52 5.62
CA ASP A 246 -12.95 -4.44 7.03
C ASP A 246 -12.55 -3.07 7.58
N ASN A 247 -13.54 -2.30 8.01
CA ASN A 247 -13.37 -0.95 8.55
C ASN A 247 -13.40 -0.92 10.10
N SER A 248 -12.98 -2.00 10.75
CA SER A 248 -12.85 -2.07 12.21
C SER A 248 -11.87 -1.02 12.77
N ILE A 249 -10.89 -0.65 11.96
CA ILE A 249 -10.00 0.50 12.21
C ILE A 249 -10.48 1.67 11.34
N ARG A 250 -10.80 2.80 11.97
CA ARG A 250 -11.32 3.99 11.31
C ARG A 250 -10.19 4.87 10.78
N CYS A 251 -10.34 5.34 9.55
CA CYS A 251 -9.46 6.30 8.89
C CYS A 251 -10.24 7.59 8.60
N ASP A 252 -10.36 8.46 9.58
CA ASP A 252 -11.21 9.67 9.48
C ASP A 252 -10.40 10.96 9.24
N ALA A 253 -9.06 10.87 9.13
CA ALA A 253 -8.15 12.01 9.11
C ALA A 253 -8.01 12.65 7.71
N VAL A 254 -8.99 13.46 7.30
CA VAL A 254 -8.95 14.23 6.03
C VAL A 254 -7.74 15.18 5.99
N GLU A 255 -7.37 15.75 7.14
CA GLU A 255 -6.26 16.69 7.30
C GLU A 255 -4.89 16.07 7.04
N GLN A 256 -4.79 14.74 7.03
CA GLN A 256 -3.56 14.03 6.66
C GLN A 256 -3.39 13.90 5.14
N SER A 257 -4.45 14.04 4.37
CA SER A 257 -4.40 13.89 2.92
C SER A 257 -3.49 14.90 2.26
N TYR A 258 -2.88 14.51 1.15
CA TYR A 258 -2.06 15.41 0.32
C TYR A 258 -2.80 16.70 -0.02
N PHE A 259 -4.07 16.60 -0.42
CA PHE A 259 -4.85 17.72 -0.87
C PHE A 259 -5.11 18.76 0.23
N TYR A 260 -5.39 18.30 1.45
CA TYR A 260 -5.56 19.20 2.60
C TYR A 260 -4.23 19.88 2.96
N ARG A 261 -3.17 19.10 3.10
CA ARG A 261 -1.83 19.60 3.51
C ARG A 261 -1.18 20.54 2.51
N GLN A 262 -1.52 20.41 1.21
CA GLN A 262 -1.05 21.31 0.16
C GLN A 262 -2.02 22.45 -0.14
N SER A 263 -3.07 22.64 0.67
CA SER A 263 -4.10 23.66 0.48
C SER A 263 -4.71 23.61 -0.93
N CYS A 264 -4.89 22.39 -1.45
CA CYS A 264 -5.53 22.14 -2.75
C CYS A 264 -6.77 21.22 -2.64
N LEU A 265 -7.31 21.09 -1.43
CA LEU A 265 -8.65 20.54 -1.19
C LEU A 265 -9.66 21.67 -1.30
N ILE A 266 -10.49 21.62 -2.34
CA ILE A 266 -11.45 22.67 -2.67
C ILE A 266 -12.80 22.28 -2.06
N PRO A 267 -13.42 23.14 -1.21
CA PRO A 267 -14.69 22.80 -0.54
C PRO A 267 -15.86 22.52 -1.48
N GLY A 268 -15.83 23.08 -2.68
CA GLY A 268 -16.86 22.89 -3.69
C GLY A 268 -16.61 23.71 -4.95
N PRO A 269 -17.42 23.52 -6.02
CA PRO A 269 -17.22 24.18 -7.32
C PRO A 269 -17.17 25.71 -7.24
N ASN A 270 -17.94 26.32 -6.33
CA ASN A 270 -17.98 27.77 -6.15
C ASN A 270 -16.63 28.34 -5.67
N SER A 271 -15.86 27.60 -4.93
CA SER A 271 -14.52 27.98 -4.44
C SER A 271 -13.42 27.74 -5.48
N LEU A 272 -13.69 26.91 -6.50
CA LEU A 272 -12.71 26.54 -7.51
C LEU A 272 -12.24 27.74 -8.33
N LYS A 273 -13.16 28.63 -8.72
CA LYS A 273 -12.82 29.84 -9.50
C LYS A 273 -11.78 30.70 -8.77
N LYS A 274 -12.03 30.98 -7.49
CA LYS A 274 -11.10 31.76 -6.66
C LYS A 274 -9.75 31.10 -6.54
N PHE A 275 -9.74 29.79 -6.31
CA PHE A 275 -8.51 28.98 -6.23
C PHE A 275 -7.71 29.06 -7.54
N LEU A 276 -8.36 28.88 -8.69
CA LEU A 276 -7.71 28.95 -9.99
C LEU A 276 -7.17 30.35 -10.29
N ASP A 277 -7.95 31.40 -10.00
CA ASP A 277 -7.50 32.77 -10.18
C ASP A 277 -6.23 33.06 -9.39
N GLU A 278 -6.20 32.67 -8.12
CA GLU A 278 -5.00 32.82 -7.26
C GLU A 278 -3.77 32.08 -7.81
N LYS A 279 -3.94 30.82 -8.20
CA LYS A 279 -2.82 29.99 -8.69
C LYS A 279 -2.32 30.45 -10.05
N LEU A 280 -3.21 30.80 -10.98
CA LEU A 280 -2.84 31.26 -12.33
C LEU A 280 -2.20 32.64 -12.33
N GLN A 281 -2.65 33.56 -11.45
CA GLN A 281 -1.95 34.82 -11.24
C GLN A 281 -0.49 34.67 -10.81
N ASN A 282 -0.21 33.61 -10.04
CA ASN A 282 1.13 33.26 -9.61
C ASN A 282 1.91 32.41 -10.66
N LYS A 283 1.42 32.35 -11.91
CA LYS A 283 2.04 31.64 -13.05
C LYS A 283 2.29 30.15 -12.79
N ILE A 284 1.45 29.51 -11.98
CA ILE A 284 1.54 28.07 -11.75
C ILE A 284 0.94 27.36 -12.97
N SER A 285 1.78 26.64 -13.72
CA SER A 285 1.41 25.98 -14.97
C SER A 285 0.78 24.59 -14.79
N VAL A 286 0.92 23.99 -13.60
CA VAL A 286 0.37 22.66 -13.28
C VAL A 286 -0.37 22.75 -11.96
N LEU A 287 -1.66 22.43 -12.00
CA LEU A 287 -2.52 22.43 -10.83
C LEU A 287 -3.06 21.02 -10.60
N TYR A 288 -2.93 20.55 -9.36
CA TYR A 288 -3.48 19.30 -8.91
C TYR A 288 -4.31 19.56 -7.65
N PHE A 289 -5.61 19.31 -7.73
CA PHE A 289 -6.56 19.60 -6.66
C PHE A 289 -7.64 18.53 -6.57
N ARG A 290 -8.31 18.49 -5.43
CA ARG A 290 -9.49 17.65 -5.19
C ARG A 290 -10.65 18.53 -4.75
N ILE A 291 -11.84 18.25 -5.27
CA ILE A 291 -13.07 18.91 -4.79
C ILE A 291 -13.69 18.02 -3.71
N ASN A 292 -13.88 18.58 -2.53
CA ASN A 292 -14.57 17.95 -1.42
C ASN A 292 -16.04 18.36 -1.44
N GLY A 293 -16.93 17.39 -1.59
CA GLY A 293 -18.38 17.65 -1.56
C GLY A 293 -18.95 17.18 -0.23
N GLU A 294 -18.93 18.00 0.81
CA GLU A 294 -19.48 17.65 2.14
C GLU A 294 -20.95 17.19 2.10
N ASN A 295 -21.71 17.59 1.08
CA ASN A 295 -23.12 17.22 0.89
C ASN A 295 -23.37 16.37 -0.37
N GLY A 296 -22.33 15.68 -0.86
CA GLY A 296 -22.34 15.03 -2.16
C GLY A 296 -22.03 16.00 -3.30
N LEU A 297 -21.37 15.48 -4.34
CA LEU A 297 -21.12 16.27 -5.55
C LEU A 297 -22.32 16.11 -6.51
N PRO A 298 -22.76 17.17 -7.19
CA PRO A 298 -23.81 17.08 -8.20
C PRO A 298 -23.41 16.12 -9.33
N ASP A 299 -24.37 15.47 -9.98
CA ASP A 299 -24.11 14.54 -11.10
C ASP A 299 -23.39 15.22 -12.29
N ASP A 300 -23.55 16.55 -12.43
CA ASP A 300 -22.94 17.36 -13.48
C ASP A 300 -21.61 18.03 -13.05
N ILE A 301 -21.00 17.55 -11.94
CA ILE A 301 -19.80 18.19 -11.35
C ILE A 301 -18.64 18.28 -12.34
N ASP A 302 -18.40 17.21 -13.11
CA ASP A 302 -17.29 17.18 -14.08
C ASP A 302 -17.46 18.26 -15.13
N SER A 303 -18.66 18.43 -15.67
CA SER A 303 -18.98 19.49 -16.64
C SER A 303 -18.85 20.91 -16.04
N LYS A 304 -19.25 21.09 -14.79
CA LYS A 304 -19.08 22.36 -14.07
C LYS A 304 -17.62 22.69 -13.86
N VAL A 305 -16.83 21.71 -13.40
CA VAL A 305 -15.38 21.85 -13.20
C VAL A 305 -14.68 22.20 -14.51
N ASP A 306 -14.97 21.47 -15.58
CA ASP A 306 -14.40 21.72 -16.90
C ASP A 306 -14.69 23.13 -17.40
N ASN A 307 -15.94 23.60 -17.26
CA ASN A 307 -16.31 24.95 -17.65
C ASN A 307 -15.52 26.00 -16.85
N ILE A 308 -15.45 25.87 -15.52
CA ILE A 308 -14.71 26.82 -14.66
C ILE A 308 -13.22 26.83 -15.01
N VAL A 309 -12.62 25.66 -15.25
CA VAL A 309 -11.20 25.54 -15.64
C VAL A 309 -10.98 26.19 -17.00
N GLN A 310 -11.83 25.92 -18.00
CA GLN A 310 -11.71 26.52 -19.33
C GLN A 310 -11.85 28.05 -19.30
N GLU A 311 -12.79 28.59 -18.52
CA GLU A 311 -12.94 30.06 -18.33
C GLU A 311 -11.66 30.63 -17.72
N ALA A 312 -11.12 30.02 -16.65
CA ALA A 312 -9.92 30.50 -16.01
C ALA A 312 -8.72 30.46 -16.96
N VAL A 313 -8.52 29.34 -17.69
CA VAL A 313 -7.42 29.22 -18.67
C VAL A 313 -7.52 30.26 -19.76
N ARG A 314 -8.72 30.53 -20.35
CA ARG A 314 -8.92 31.57 -21.36
C ARG A 314 -8.56 32.95 -20.83
N LYS A 315 -8.98 33.28 -19.60
CA LYS A 315 -8.70 34.57 -18.96
C LYS A 315 -7.20 34.85 -18.85
N TYR A 316 -6.40 33.85 -18.51
CA TYR A 316 -4.96 34.00 -18.26
C TYR A 316 -4.08 33.70 -19.47
N ALA A 317 -4.53 32.87 -20.41
CA ALA A 317 -3.80 32.62 -21.67
C ALA A 317 -3.81 33.84 -22.61
N THR A 318 -4.80 34.73 -22.49
CA THR A 318 -4.91 35.99 -23.30
C THR A 318 -4.19 37.16 -22.68
N SER A 319 -3.64 37.06 -21.46
CA SER A 319 -2.95 38.17 -20.77
C SER A 319 -1.45 38.23 -21.03
N ASP A 320 -0.90 37.32 -21.80
CA ASP A 320 0.53 37.27 -22.14
C ASP A 320 0.83 37.77 -23.58
N TYR A 321 -0.07 38.57 -24.20
CA TYR A 321 0.16 39.23 -25.48
C TYR A 321 0.11 40.74 -25.32
#